data_13cbf1454505ef63fa6da088fb73e485
#
_entry.id   13cbf1454505ef63fa6da088fb73e485
#
_cell.length_a   1.000
_cell.length_b   1.000
_cell.length_c   1.000
_cell.angle_alpha   90.00
_cell.angle_beta   90.00
_cell.angle_gamma   90.00
#
_symmetry.space_group_name_H-M   'P 1'
#
loop_
_entity.id
_entity.type
_entity.pdbx_description
1 polymer ?
#
loop_
_entity_poly.entity_id
_entity_poly.type
_entity_poly.pdbx_seq_one_letter_code
_entity_poly.pdbx_strand_id
1 'polypeptide(L)'
;MSYERPQVPPPGHQDYENQQNGGYIEKPTGLENYDEAFKVEKPKINDIAFAIFFLLVVAGFIAVAGITLHAMQQTYSVQGGSIYSSLSAFTFNSNTAILFGFVVVISVVLSFLLILFARLHAKFFITLGLILNVILGLGTAIYYFVSHYYSAAIVFLVFTLITAWCYWSCRSRIPFSATVLEITIDVMKRYKSTLVTSFLGIIVSGAFSALFSMVVVATYIKYSPDDSNPGCSVDGGSCSKSKLIGVLVFVFFAGYYISEVLKNIIHVTIAGVYGTWYYLANSDQGEPKHPALGAFKRAMTYCFGSICFGSLIVSIIQLI
;
A
#
# COMPACT_ATOMS: atom_id res chain seq x y z
N MET A 1 14.46 8.48 34.33
CA MET A 1 13.97 7.09 34.54
C MET A 1 14.52 6.27 33.40
N SER A 2 15.56 5.47 33.68
CA SER A 2 16.14 4.51 32.76
C SER A 2 15.15 3.35 32.59
N TYR A 3 14.61 3.22 31.42
CA TYR A 3 13.71 2.12 31.05
C TYR A 3 14.59 0.87 30.85
N GLU A 4 14.63 0.00 31.87
CA GLU A 4 15.14 -1.36 31.70
C GLU A 4 14.16 -2.11 30.78
N ARG A 5 14.62 -2.49 29.61
CA ARG A 5 13.87 -3.28 28.66
C ARG A 5 13.65 -4.70 29.22
N PRO A 6 12.44 -5.25 29.14
CA PRO A 6 12.24 -6.67 29.38
C PRO A 6 13.13 -7.43 28.38
N GLN A 7 14.05 -8.24 28.87
CA GLN A 7 14.76 -9.21 28.06
C GLN A 7 13.76 -10.28 27.66
N VAL A 8 13.18 -10.16 26.47
CA VAL A 8 12.40 -11.24 25.86
C VAL A 8 13.43 -12.17 25.22
N PRO A 9 13.61 -13.39 25.72
CA PRO A 9 14.47 -14.37 25.08
C PRO A 9 13.91 -14.68 23.68
N PRO A 10 14.76 -14.95 22.69
CA PRO A 10 14.30 -15.33 21.35
C PRO A 10 13.40 -16.57 21.43
N PRO A 11 12.33 -16.65 20.62
CA PRO A 11 11.45 -17.81 20.61
C PRO A 11 12.25 -19.06 20.23
N GLY A 12 12.43 -19.95 21.18
CA GLY A 12 13.20 -21.20 21.03
C GLY A 12 13.90 -21.68 22.29
N HIS A 13 13.99 -20.83 23.32
CA HIS A 13 14.74 -21.21 24.54
C HIS A 13 13.91 -21.74 25.72
N GLN A 14 12.58 -21.75 25.61
CA GLN A 14 11.73 -22.13 26.75
C GLN A 14 11.38 -23.63 26.87
N ASP A 15 11.72 -24.49 25.92
CA ASP A 15 11.32 -25.89 25.95
C ASP A 15 12.40 -26.87 26.40
N TYR A 16 13.60 -26.42 26.77
CA TYR A 16 14.72 -27.32 27.08
C TYR A 16 15.02 -27.51 28.58
N GLU A 17 14.38 -26.79 29.48
CA GLU A 17 14.67 -26.91 30.90
C GLU A 17 13.82 -27.94 31.65
N ASN A 18 12.80 -28.54 31.05
CA ASN A 18 11.88 -29.47 31.68
C ASN A 18 11.97 -30.94 31.26
N GLN A 19 13.03 -31.36 30.58
CA GLN A 19 13.30 -32.76 30.29
C GLN A 19 14.63 -33.26 30.92
N GLN A 20 14.78 -33.10 32.21
CA GLN A 20 15.72 -33.93 32.98
C GLN A 20 15.03 -35.22 33.42
N ASN A 21 14.91 -36.16 32.48
CA ASN A 21 14.90 -37.59 32.81
C ASN A 21 15.25 -38.41 31.55
N GLY A 22 16.54 -38.81 31.49
CA GLY A 22 16.94 -40.09 30.92
C GLY A 22 16.79 -40.30 29.41
N GLY A 23 17.45 -39.50 28.61
CA GLY A 23 17.73 -39.83 27.22
C GLY A 23 18.69 -38.77 26.66
N TYR A 24 19.92 -39.17 26.38
CA TYR A 24 20.87 -38.33 25.65
C TYR A 24 20.29 -38.05 24.25
N ILE A 25 19.65 -36.91 24.08
CA ILE A 25 19.40 -36.38 22.73
C ILE A 25 20.77 -35.92 22.25
N GLU A 26 21.38 -36.72 21.38
CA GLU A 26 22.54 -36.30 20.59
C GLU A 26 22.22 -34.95 19.99
N LYS A 27 22.97 -33.90 20.39
CA LYS A 27 22.98 -32.61 19.66
C LYS A 27 23.20 -32.95 18.20
N PRO A 28 22.40 -32.36 17.26
CA PRO A 28 22.71 -32.51 15.86
C PRO A 28 24.15 -32.01 15.65
N THR A 29 25.06 -32.91 15.41
CA THR A 29 26.45 -32.67 15.07
C THR A 29 26.46 -31.88 13.76
N GLY A 30 26.62 -30.57 13.86
CA GLY A 30 26.70 -29.69 12.69
C GLY A 30 26.31 -28.22 12.89
N LEU A 31 25.72 -27.86 14.04
CA LEU A 31 25.38 -26.45 14.32
C LEU A 31 26.28 -25.95 15.46
N GLU A 32 27.57 -25.74 15.17
CA GLU A 32 28.51 -25.24 16.16
C GLU A 32 28.33 -23.75 16.48
N ASN A 33 27.66 -22.98 15.61
CA ASN A 33 27.38 -21.57 15.84
C ASN A 33 26.02 -21.15 15.29
N TYR A 34 25.26 -20.39 16.09
CA TYR A 34 24.01 -19.73 15.69
C TYR A 34 24.16 -18.90 14.41
N ASP A 35 25.34 -18.32 14.18
CA ASP A 35 25.68 -17.53 13.01
C ASP A 35 25.79 -18.37 11.71
N GLU A 36 26.09 -19.68 11.81
CA GLU A 36 26.11 -20.59 10.66
C GLU A 36 24.72 -21.07 10.26
N ALA A 37 23.83 -21.28 11.24
CA ALA A 37 22.47 -21.74 11.00
C ALA A 37 21.63 -20.72 10.20
N PHE A 38 21.93 -19.42 10.31
CA PHE A 38 21.21 -18.33 9.65
C PHE A 38 22.00 -17.68 8.51
N LYS A 39 23.18 -18.20 8.17
CA LYS A 39 23.97 -17.73 7.04
C LYS A 39 23.34 -18.14 5.74
N VAL A 40 22.65 -17.20 5.08
CA VAL A 40 22.18 -17.40 3.70
C VAL A 40 23.41 -17.43 2.79
N GLU A 41 23.85 -18.62 2.40
CA GLU A 41 25.09 -18.82 1.64
C GLU A 41 25.13 -18.05 0.32
N LYS A 42 24.03 -17.93 -0.40
CA LYS A 42 23.89 -17.07 -1.60
C LYS A 42 22.42 -16.62 -1.71
N PRO A 43 22.13 -15.32 -1.65
CA PRO A 43 20.79 -14.84 -1.89
C PRO A 43 20.40 -15.14 -3.35
N LYS A 44 19.31 -15.90 -3.54
CA LYS A 44 18.77 -16.22 -4.86
C LYS A 44 17.72 -15.21 -5.25
N ILE A 45 17.69 -14.83 -6.51
CA ILE A 45 16.59 -14.05 -7.08
C ILE A 45 15.44 -15.01 -7.34
N ASN A 46 14.28 -14.76 -6.71
CA ASN A 46 13.10 -15.58 -6.85
C ASN A 46 12.13 -14.95 -7.85
N ASP A 47 11.33 -15.81 -8.52
CA ASP A 47 10.17 -15.40 -9.32
C ASP A 47 10.46 -14.38 -10.44
N ILE A 48 11.60 -14.52 -11.13
CA ILE A 48 12.04 -13.60 -12.20
C ILE A 48 10.99 -13.44 -13.30
N ALA A 49 10.23 -14.51 -13.61
CA ALA A 49 9.18 -14.46 -14.62
C ALA A 49 8.12 -13.39 -14.32
N PHE A 50 7.73 -13.23 -13.06
CA PHE A 50 6.75 -12.21 -12.65
C PHE A 50 7.32 -10.79 -12.66
N ALA A 51 8.63 -10.64 -12.41
CA ALA A 51 9.30 -9.37 -12.59
C ALA A 51 9.31 -8.93 -14.07
N ILE A 52 9.61 -9.85 -14.99
CA ILE A 52 9.55 -9.58 -16.43
C ILE A 52 8.12 -9.25 -16.86
N PHE A 53 7.13 -10.02 -16.40
CA PHE A 53 5.72 -9.75 -16.70
C PHE A 53 5.30 -8.35 -16.21
N PHE A 54 5.71 -7.95 -15.00
CA PHE A 54 5.45 -6.61 -14.48
C PHE A 54 6.03 -5.51 -15.39
N LEU A 55 7.29 -5.67 -15.83
CA LEU A 55 7.92 -4.71 -16.74
C LEU A 55 7.20 -4.61 -18.08
N LEU A 56 6.67 -5.73 -18.60
CA LEU A 56 5.86 -5.72 -19.81
C LEU A 56 4.54 -4.97 -19.61
N VAL A 57 3.87 -5.17 -18.47
CA VAL A 57 2.64 -4.43 -18.13
C VAL A 57 2.92 -2.93 -17.99
N VAL A 58 4.03 -2.55 -17.34
CA VAL A 58 4.44 -1.14 -17.22
C VAL A 58 4.72 -0.55 -18.60
N ALA A 59 5.43 -1.25 -19.47
CA ALA A 59 5.71 -0.79 -20.84
C ALA A 59 4.40 -0.61 -21.63
N GLY A 60 3.46 -1.55 -21.53
CA GLY A 60 2.13 -1.45 -22.12
C GLY A 60 1.34 -0.25 -21.59
N PHE A 61 1.37 -0.02 -20.27
CA PHE A 61 0.72 1.16 -19.67
C PHE A 61 1.31 2.47 -20.17
N ILE A 62 2.64 2.58 -20.25
CA ILE A 62 3.32 3.77 -20.78
C ILE A 62 2.95 4.00 -22.26
N ALA A 63 2.89 2.96 -23.07
CA ALA A 63 2.48 3.07 -24.47
C ALA A 63 1.04 3.59 -24.60
N VAL A 64 0.09 3.01 -23.85
CA VAL A 64 -1.31 3.47 -23.84
C VAL A 64 -1.40 4.90 -23.31
N ALA A 65 -0.71 5.22 -22.22
CA ALA A 65 -0.66 6.58 -21.67
C ALA A 65 -0.14 7.60 -22.70
N GLY A 66 0.95 7.30 -23.39
CA GLY A 66 1.51 8.16 -24.44
C GLY A 66 0.52 8.41 -25.57
N ILE A 67 -0.12 7.34 -26.08
CA ILE A 67 -1.08 7.43 -27.18
C ILE A 67 -2.35 8.22 -26.78
N THR A 68 -2.87 7.97 -25.57
CA THR A 68 -4.14 8.59 -25.13
C THR A 68 -3.95 10.03 -24.69
N LEU A 69 -2.86 10.34 -23.97
CA LEU A 69 -2.55 11.71 -23.54
C LEU A 69 -2.18 12.60 -24.72
N HIS A 70 -1.46 12.08 -25.73
CA HIS A 70 -1.18 12.82 -26.95
C HIS A 70 -2.46 13.17 -27.71
N ALA A 71 -3.39 12.23 -27.87
CA ALA A 71 -4.69 12.47 -28.48
C ALA A 71 -5.52 13.49 -27.70
N MET A 72 -5.52 13.40 -26.36
CA MET A 72 -6.20 14.38 -25.51
C MET A 72 -5.63 15.78 -25.67
N GLN A 73 -4.31 15.93 -25.78
CA GLN A 73 -3.64 17.23 -26.00
C GLN A 73 -4.00 17.86 -27.34
N GLN A 74 -4.18 17.05 -28.38
CA GLN A 74 -4.61 17.55 -29.72
C GLN A 74 -6.08 17.96 -29.75
N THR A 75 -6.93 17.28 -28.96
CA THR A 75 -8.38 17.47 -28.98
C THR A 75 -8.82 18.59 -28.03
N TYR A 76 -8.16 18.75 -26.92
CA TYR A 76 -8.46 19.77 -25.90
C TYR A 76 -7.25 20.67 -25.73
N SER A 77 -7.32 21.91 -26.25
CA SER A 77 -6.39 22.96 -25.83
C SER A 77 -6.66 23.18 -24.32
N VAL A 78 -5.61 23.08 -23.52
CA VAL A 78 -5.66 23.33 -22.07
C VAL A 78 -5.89 24.82 -21.83
N GLN A 79 -7.10 25.30 -22.11
CA GLN A 79 -7.50 26.66 -21.77
C GLN A 79 -8.10 26.65 -20.38
N GLY A 80 -7.52 27.45 -19.46
CA GLY A 80 -7.92 27.55 -18.10
C GLY A 80 -9.37 28.00 -17.92
N GLY A 81 -10.25 27.01 -17.66
CA GLY A 81 -11.62 27.25 -17.25
C GLY A 81 -11.73 27.34 -15.73
N SER A 82 -12.71 28.08 -15.20
CA SER A 82 -13.02 28.13 -13.76
C SER A 82 -13.53 26.76 -13.29
N ILE A 83 -13.23 26.38 -12.05
CA ILE A 83 -13.74 25.17 -11.37
C ILE A 83 -15.28 25.05 -11.45
N TYR A 84 -15.96 26.16 -11.71
CA TYR A 84 -17.42 26.27 -11.74
C TYR A 84 -18.02 26.33 -13.16
N SER A 85 -17.22 26.20 -14.23
CA SER A 85 -17.78 26.18 -15.56
C SER A 85 -18.30 24.79 -15.91
N SER A 86 -19.59 24.67 -16.13
CA SER A 86 -20.30 23.42 -16.43
C SER A 86 -19.88 22.73 -17.74
N LEU A 87 -19.06 23.38 -18.57
CA LEU A 87 -18.57 22.90 -19.86
C LEU A 87 -17.22 22.16 -19.81
N SER A 88 -16.57 22.11 -18.65
CA SER A 88 -15.25 21.47 -18.55
C SER A 88 -15.14 20.68 -17.24
N ALA A 89 -15.79 19.51 -17.20
CA ALA A 89 -15.74 18.60 -16.07
C ALA A 89 -14.30 18.11 -15.73
N PHE A 90 -13.32 18.36 -16.60
CA PHE A 90 -11.93 17.92 -16.45
C PHE A 90 -10.92 18.94 -16.98
N THR A 91 -10.93 20.16 -16.44
CA THR A 91 -9.81 21.09 -16.71
C THR A 91 -8.85 21.07 -15.54
N PHE A 92 -7.60 20.66 -15.81
CA PHE A 92 -6.46 20.90 -14.93
C PHE A 92 -6.18 22.41 -14.93
N ASN A 93 -6.92 23.14 -14.12
CA ASN A 93 -6.78 24.59 -13.98
C ASN A 93 -5.79 24.89 -12.83
N SER A 94 -5.16 26.05 -12.86
CA SER A 94 -4.32 26.57 -11.79
C SER A 94 -5.01 26.48 -10.41
N ASN A 95 -6.31 26.75 -10.34
CA ASN A 95 -7.10 26.63 -9.11
C ASN A 95 -7.22 25.18 -8.62
N THR A 96 -7.35 24.20 -9.51
CA THR A 96 -7.35 22.78 -9.18
C THR A 96 -6.00 22.33 -8.63
N ALA A 97 -4.90 22.82 -9.20
CA ALA A 97 -3.55 22.54 -8.70
C ALA A 97 -3.33 23.14 -7.29
N ILE A 98 -3.80 24.37 -7.05
CA ILE A 98 -3.74 25.03 -5.73
C ILE A 98 -4.57 24.26 -4.71
N LEU A 99 -5.81 23.85 -5.07
CA LEU A 99 -6.67 23.05 -4.20
C LEU A 99 -6.02 21.71 -3.88
N PHE A 100 -5.42 21.04 -4.87
CA PHE A 100 -4.71 19.77 -4.67
C PHE A 100 -3.51 19.94 -3.74
N GLY A 101 -2.71 21.01 -3.92
CA GLY A 101 -1.62 21.37 -3.04
C GLY A 101 -2.09 21.60 -1.60
N PHE A 102 -3.20 22.30 -1.42
CA PHE A 102 -3.80 22.54 -0.11
C PHE A 102 -4.26 21.24 0.58
N VAL A 103 -4.92 20.35 -0.16
CA VAL A 103 -5.34 19.04 0.35
C VAL A 103 -4.13 18.19 0.77
N VAL A 104 -3.05 18.20 -0.02
CA VAL A 104 -1.81 17.48 0.32
C VAL A 104 -1.21 18.02 1.62
N VAL A 105 -1.12 19.35 1.78
CA VAL A 105 -0.59 19.97 3.00
C VAL A 105 -1.43 19.58 4.22
N ILE A 106 -2.76 19.68 4.12
CA ILE A 106 -3.66 19.27 5.21
C ILE A 106 -3.46 17.79 5.53
N SER A 107 -3.36 16.91 4.51
CA SER A 107 -3.19 15.47 4.72
C SER A 107 -1.88 15.15 5.45
N VAL A 108 -0.79 15.83 5.11
CA VAL A 108 0.51 15.67 5.79
C VAL A 108 0.42 16.11 7.25
N VAL A 109 -0.19 17.29 7.52
CA VAL A 109 -0.37 17.81 8.89
C VAL A 109 -1.24 16.87 9.72
N LEU A 110 -2.37 16.41 9.16
CA LEU A 110 -3.27 15.46 9.83
C LEU A 110 -2.57 14.13 10.12
N SER A 111 -1.83 13.60 9.16
CA SER A 111 -1.06 12.34 9.34
C SER A 111 -0.04 12.47 10.47
N PHE A 112 0.66 13.60 10.55
CA PHE A 112 1.61 13.87 11.63
C PHE A 112 0.92 13.95 13.00
N LEU A 113 -0.22 14.67 13.07
CA LEU A 113 -1.03 14.76 14.30
C LEU A 113 -1.57 13.40 14.72
N LEU A 114 -2.04 12.57 13.77
CA LEU A 114 -2.51 11.21 14.06
C LEU A 114 -1.40 10.32 14.62
N ILE A 115 -0.18 10.41 14.09
CA ILE A 115 0.98 9.65 14.62
C ILE A 115 1.31 10.11 16.04
N LEU A 116 1.31 11.41 16.31
CA LEU A 116 1.52 11.94 17.67
C LEU A 116 0.44 11.47 18.63
N PHE A 117 -0.81 11.55 18.23
CA PHE A 117 -1.95 11.10 19.03
C PHE A 117 -1.94 9.60 19.29
N ALA A 118 -1.67 8.79 18.25
CA ALA A 118 -1.52 7.34 18.39
C ALA A 118 -0.42 6.95 19.37
N ARG A 119 0.68 7.72 19.42
CA ARG A 119 1.76 7.50 20.37
C ARG A 119 1.39 7.82 21.81
N LEU A 120 0.71 8.95 22.02
CA LEU A 120 0.37 9.41 23.37
C LEU A 120 -0.73 8.56 24.00
N HIS A 121 -1.66 8.10 23.20
CA HIS A 121 -2.85 7.37 23.65
C HIS A 121 -3.17 6.16 22.77
N ALA A 122 -2.21 5.25 22.56
CA ALA A 122 -2.33 4.11 21.64
C ALA A 122 -3.58 3.26 21.89
N LYS A 123 -3.88 2.93 23.14
CA LYS A 123 -5.08 2.15 23.51
C LYS A 123 -6.38 2.88 23.16
N PHE A 124 -6.45 4.18 23.47
CA PHE A 124 -7.61 5.00 23.13
C PHE A 124 -7.75 5.16 21.62
N PHE A 125 -6.65 5.38 20.91
CA PHE A 125 -6.63 5.52 19.46
C PHE A 125 -7.17 4.28 18.74
N ILE A 126 -6.73 3.08 19.15
CA ILE A 126 -7.23 1.82 18.61
C ILE A 126 -8.71 1.65 18.90
N THR A 127 -9.13 1.87 20.15
CA THR A 127 -10.54 1.71 20.57
C THR A 127 -11.44 2.69 19.82
N LEU A 128 -11.03 3.95 19.71
CA LEU A 128 -11.75 4.98 18.98
C LEU A 128 -11.89 4.61 17.48
N GLY A 129 -10.81 4.15 16.85
CA GLY A 129 -10.82 3.71 15.46
C GLY A 129 -11.79 2.56 15.20
N LEU A 130 -11.84 1.57 16.11
CA LEU A 130 -12.78 0.45 16.03
C LEU A 130 -14.24 0.92 16.14
N ILE A 131 -14.53 1.80 17.12
CA ILE A 131 -15.88 2.36 17.31
C ILE A 131 -16.32 3.19 16.11
N LEU A 132 -15.45 4.10 15.62
CA LEU A 132 -15.73 4.93 14.45
C LEU A 132 -15.99 4.08 13.20
N ASN A 133 -15.25 2.99 13.00
CA ASN A 133 -15.45 2.09 11.87
C ASN A 133 -16.86 1.48 11.88
N VAL A 134 -17.34 1.04 13.05
CA VAL A 134 -18.70 0.49 13.18
C VAL A 134 -19.76 1.58 12.96
N ILE A 135 -19.58 2.78 13.53
CA ILE A 135 -20.50 3.92 13.35
C ILE A 135 -20.60 4.31 11.88
N LEU A 136 -19.47 4.43 11.19
CA LEU A 136 -19.42 4.77 9.76
C LEU A 136 -20.06 3.68 8.90
N GLY A 137 -19.80 2.40 9.22
CA GLY A 137 -20.44 1.27 8.54
C GLY A 137 -21.95 1.26 8.67
N LEU A 138 -22.47 1.51 9.88
CA LEU A 138 -23.93 1.68 10.11
C LEU A 138 -24.47 2.90 9.38
N GLY A 139 -23.77 4.03 9.43
CA GLY A 139 -24.16 5.25 8.70
C GLY A 139 -24.25 5.02 7.19
N THR A 140 -23.29 4.28 6.62
CA THR A 140 -23.29 3.91 5.21
C THR A 140 -24.47 2.99 4.86
N ALA A 141 -24.76 1.99 5.70
CA ALA A 141 -25.91 1.12 5.51
C ALA A 141 -27.23 1.89 5.53
N ILE A 142 -27.40 2.82 6.50
CA ILE A 142 -28.57 3.70 6.59
C ILE A 142 -28.70 4.59 5.35
N TYR A 143 -27.58 5.19 4.90
CA TYR A 143 -27.58 6.00 3.69
C TYR A 143 -28.07 5.23 2.47
N TYR A 144 -27.61 3.98 2.26
CA TYR A 144 -28.09 3.15 1.17
C TYR A 144 -29.56 2.75 1.31
N PHE A 145 -30.08 2.55 2.53
CA PHE A 145 -31.51 2.32 2.76
C PHE A 145 -32.35 3.54 2.34
N VAL A 146 -31.92 4.74 2.74
CA VAL A 146 -32.60 5.99 2.37
C VAL A 146 -32.55 6.24 0.86
N SER A 147 -31.45 5.88 0.22
CA SER A 147 -31.23 6.01 -1.23
C SER A 147 -31.92 4.89 -2.05
N HIS A 148 -32.73 4.01 -1.41
CA HIS A 148 -33.45 2.89 -2.04
C HIS A 148 -32.56 1.79 -2.67
N TYR A 149 -31.25 1.74 -2.33
CA TYR A 149 -30.33 0.67 -2.76
C TYR A 149 -30.32 -0.48 -1.74
N TYR A 150 -31.47 -1.19 -1.61
CA TYR A 150 -31.71 -2.20 -0.57
C TYR A 150 -30.66 -3.34 -0.57
N SER A 151 -30.28 -3.83 -1.74
CA SER A 151 -29.27 -4.91 -1.85
C SER A 151 -27.93 -4.51 -1.27
N ALA A 152 -27.42 -3.33 -1.61
CA ALA A 152 -26.18 -2.79 -1.07
C ALA A 152 -26.30 -2.54 0.44
N ALA A 153 -27.41 -1.95 0.89
CA ALA A 153 -27.68 -1.66 2.29
C ALA A 153 -27.61 -2.91 3.18
N ILE A 154 -28.24 -4.00 2.74
CA ILE A 154 -28.24 -5.29 3.47
C ILE A 154 -26.83 -5.86 3.55
N VAL A 155 -26.09 -5.85 2.44
CA VAL A 155 -24.70 -6.34 2.40
C VAL A 155 -23.81 -5.54 3.37
N PHE A 156 -23.84 -4.21 3.32
CA PHE A 156 -23.08 -3.35 4.23
C PHE A 156 -23.49 -3.55 5.69
N LEU A 157 -24.78 -3.71 5.97
CA LEU A 157 -25.29 -3.97 7.32
C LEU A 157 -24.72 -5.29 7.88
N VAL A 158 -24.81 -6.38 7.10
CA VAL A 158 -24.30 -7.69 7.50
C VAL A 158 -22.80 -7.64 7.77
N PHE A 159 -22.00 -7.04 6.87
CA PHE A 159 -20.57 -6.88 7.09
C PHE A 159 -20.25 -6.02 8.33
N THR A 160 -21.00 -4.95 8.57
CA THR A 160 -20.81 -4.11 9.76
C THR A 160 -21.11 -4.86 11.04
N LEU A 161 -22.18 -5.67 11.07
CA LEU A 161 -22.51 -6.50 12.23
C LEU A 161 -21.43 -7.58 12.50
N ILE A 162 -20.94 -8.25 11.46
CA ILE A 162 -19.84 -9.21 11.56
C ILE A 162 -18.59 -8.50 12.11
N THR A 163 -18.25 -7.33 11.59
CA THR A 163 -17.12 -6.54 12.05
C THR A 163 -17.27 -6.13 13.51
N ALA A 164 -18.44 -5.67 13.93
CA ALA A 164 -18.74 -5.32 15.32
C ALA A 164 -18.59 -6.52 16.26
N TRP A 165 -19.08 -7.69 15.84
CA TRP A 165 -18.92 -8.93 16.59
C TRP A 165 -17.46 -9.36 16.72
N CYS A 166 -16.68 -9.29 15.63
CA CYS A 166 -15.24 -9.54 15.64
C CYS A 166 -14.50 -8.61 16.62
N TYR A 167 -14.84 -7.31 16.61
CA TYR A 167 -14.22 -6.34 17.53
C TYR A 167 -14.56 -6.63 18.98
N TRP A 168 -15.81 -7.00 19.27
CA TRP A 168 -16.21 -7.42 20.61
C TRP A 168 -15.43 -8.63 21.10
N SER A 169 -15.26 -9.64 20.24
CA SER A 169 -14.50 -10.84 20.53
C SER A 169 -13.00 -10.56 20.77
N CYS A 170 -12.43 -9.61 20.01
CA CYS A 170 -11.00 -9.27 20.05
C CYS A 170 -10.65 -8.20 21.10
N ARG A 171 -11.61 -7.65 21.85
CA ARG A 171 -11.38 -6.52 22.77
C ARG A 171 -10.31 -6.81 23.84
N SER A 172 -10.17 -8.06 24.27
CA SER A 172 -9.14 -8.48 25.23
C SER A 172 -7.71 -8.37 24.68
N ARG A 173 -7.55 -8.32 23.36
CA ARG A 173 -6.25 -8.20 22.69
C ARG A 173 -5.85 -6.74 22.39
N ILE A 174 -6.75 -5.77 22.66
CA ILE A 174 -6.47 -4.34 22.45
C ILE A 174 -5.23 -3.86 23.22
N PRO A 175 -5.00 -4.23 24.51
CA PRO A 175 -3.80 -3.83 25.22
C PRO A 175 -2.52 -4.30 24.55
N PHE A 176 -2.50 -5.56 24.08
CA PHE A 176 -1.36 -6.10 23.34
C PHE A 176 -1.10 -5.33 22.04
N SER A 177 -2.15 -5.08 21.26
CA SER A 177 -2.03 -4.28 20.03
C SER A 177 -1.54 -2.85 20.30
N ALA A 178 -1.96 -2.26 21.42
CA ALA A 178 -1.49 -0.93 21.83
C ALA A 178 0.02 -0.95 22.14
N THR A 179 0.50 -1.94 22.87
CA THR A 179 1.94 -2.08 23.15
C THR A 179 2.75 -2.28 21.87
N VAL A 180 2.26 -3.12 20.95
CA VAL A 180 2.92 -3.32 19.65
C VAL A 180 2.96 -2.00 18.86
N LEU A 181 1.90 -1.20 18.88
CA LEU A 181 1.85 0.10 18.23
C LEU A 181 2.86 1.09 18.85
N GLU A 182 2.96 1.14 20.17
CA GLU A 182 3.93 1.99 20.88
C GLU A 182 5.37 1.61 20.51
N ILE A 183 5.71 0.32 20.57
CA ILE A 183 7.04 -0.19 20.17
C ILE A 183 7.32 0.17 18.70
N THR A 184 6.35 -0.01 17.81
CA THR A 184 6.49 0.31 16.39
C THR A 184 6.81 1.79 16.19
N ILE A 185 6.11 2.69 16.88
CA ILE A 185 6.36 4.13 16.80
C ILE A 185 7.73 4.49 17.37
N ASP A 186 8.19 3.85 18.44
CA ASP A 186 9.49 4.13 19.04
C ASP A 186 10.64 3.64 18.14
N VAL A 187 10.50 2.48 17.49
CA VAL A 187 11.45 2.01 16.46
C VAL A 187 11.49 2.98 15.27
N MET A 188 10.33 3.45 14.80
CA MET A 188 10.24 4.44 13.74
C MET A 188 10.98 5.74 14.08
N LYS A 189 10.95 6.18 15.34
CA LYS A 189 11.72 7.36 15.80
C LYS A 189 13.22 7.11 15.82
N ARG A 190 13.65 5.92 16.22
CA ARG A 190 15.05 5.53 16.20
C ARG A 190 15.59 5.54 14.76
N TYR A 191 14.82 4.99 13.82
CA TYR A 191 15.18 4.94 12.40
C TYR A 191 14.37 5.94 11.58
N LYS A 192 14.79 7.21 11.62
CA LYS A 192 14.18 8.30 10.84
C LYS A 192 14.09 8.00 9.34
N SER A 193 15.00 7.15 8.83
CA SER A 193 14.97 6.67 7.44
C SER A 193 13.65 5.95 7.07
N THR A 194 12.95 5.34 8.03
CA THR A 194 11.63 4.73 7.80
C THR A 194 10.59 5.78 7.44
N LEU A 195 10.58 6.94 8.13
CA LEU A 195 9.71 8.06 7.80
C LEU A 195 10.00 8.63 6.41
N VAL A 196 11.29 8.80 6.08
CA VAL A 196 11.70 9.28 4.75
C VAL A 196 11.25 8.31 3.66
N THR A 197 11.43 7.00 3.86
CA THR A 197 10.97 5.98 2.92
C THR A 197 9.45 6.02 2.73
N SER A 198 8.69 6.14 3.82
CA SER A 198 7.23 6.25 3.76
C SER A 198 6.79 7.51 3.02
N PHE A 199 7.44 8.65 3.29
CA PHE A 199 7.11 9.91 2.65
C PHE A 199 7.41 9.90 1.14
N LEU A 200 8.58 9.39 0.75
CA LEU A 200 8.92 9.20 -0.67
C LEU A 200 7.92 8.24 -1.35
N GLY A 201 7.52 7.18 -0.65
CA GLY A 201 6.52 6.25 -1.14
C GLY A 201 5.17 6.90 -1.39
N ILE A 202 4.71 7.78 -0.50
CA ILE A 202 3.46 8.54 -0.66
C ILE A 202 3.54 9.46 -1.87
N ILE A 203 4.67 10.17 -2.06
CA ILE A 203 4.86 11.06 -3.22
C ILE A 203 4.81 10.26 -4.53
N VAL A 204 5.56 9.16 -4.62
CA VAL A 204 5.61 8.32 -5.83
C VAL A 204 4.22 7.72 -6.13
N SER A 205 3.55 7.17 -5.12
CA SER A 205 2.21 6.60 -5.27
C SER A 205 1.17 7.66 -5.64
N GLY A 206 1.26 8.85 -5.05
CA GLY A 206 0.39 9.98 -5.37
C GLY A 206 0.59 10.48 -6.79
N ALA A 207 1.83 10.63 -7.25
CA ALA A 207 2.17 11.01 -8.63
C ALA A 207 1.66 9.97 -9.63
N PHE A 208 1.83 8.68 -9.32
CA PHE A 208 1.30 7.61 -10.15
C PHE A 208 -0.23 7.62 -10.19
N SER A 209 -0.91 7.83 -9.06
CA SER A 209 -2.38 7.90 -8.98
C SER A 209 -2.93 9.07 -9.81
N ALA A 210 -2.26 10.23 -9.79
CA ALA A 210 -2.62 11.37 -10.62
C ALA A 210 -2.45 11.05 -12.13
N LEU A 211 -1.31 10.45 -12.50
CA LEU A 211 -1.07 10.01 -13.87
C LEU A 211 -2.11 8.99 -14.33
N PHE A 212 -2.40 7.99 -13.49
CA PHE A 212 -3.39 6.95 -13.77
C PHE A 212 -4.78 7.57 -14.01
N SER A 213 -5.22 8.50 -13.16
CA SER A 213 -6.50 9.19 -13.33
C SER A 213 -6.57 9.95 -14.66
N MET A 214 -5.49 10.63 -15.04
CA MET A 214 -5.40 11.32 -16.32
C MET A 214 -5.47 10.35 -17.52
N VAL A 215 -4.80 9.21 -17.42
CA VAL A 215 -4.81 8.18 -18.48
C VAL A 215 -6.20 7.58 -18.66
N VAL A 216 -6.93 7.31 -17.57
CA VAL A 216 -8.31 6.81 -17.61
C VAL A 216 -9.21 7.78 -18.36
N VAL A 217 -9.15 9.07 -18.01
CA VAL A 217 -9.94 10.12 -18.67
C VAL A 217 -9.55 10.28 -20.15
N ALA A 218 -8.25 10.32 -20.43
CA ALA A 218 -7.74 10.42 -21.80
C ALA A 218 -8.15 9.23 -22.67
N THR A 219 -8.19 8.03 -22.08
CA THR A 219 -8.66 6.81 -22.77
C THR A 219 -10.15 6.92 -23.10
N TYR A 220 -10.96 7.40 -22.15
CA TYR A 220 -12.39 7.60 -22.39
C TYR A 220 -12.61 8.63 -23.53
N ILE A 221 -11.95 9.78 -23.46
CA ILE A 221 -12.05 10.85 -24.47
C ILE A 221 -11.65 10.31 -25.86
N LYS A 222 -10.56 9.55 -25.96
CA LYS A 222 -10.07 9.04 -27.24
C LYS A 222 -10.97 8.00 -27.90
N TYR A 223 -11.55 7.09 -27.12
CA TYR A 223 -12.24 5.91 -27.65
C TYR A 223 -13.76 5.90 -27.42
N SER A 224 -14.34 6.93 -26.76
CA SER A 224 -15.78 7.01 -26.55
C SER A 224 -16.51 7.15 -27.88
N PRO A 225 -17.44 6.24 -28.22
CA PRO A 225 -18.21 6.31 -29.46
C PRO A 225 -19.38 7.30 -29.33
N ASP A 226 -19.07 8.58 -29.24
CA ASP A 226 -20.04 9.66 -29.23
C ASP A 226 -19.88 10.48 -30.51
N ASP A 227 -20.98 10.72 -31.23
CA ASP A 227 -20.97 11.48 -32.50
C ASP A 227 -20.45 12.91 -32.33
N SER A 228 -20.52 13.46 -31.14
CA SER A 228 -19.96 14.76 -30.76
C SER A 228 -18.51 14.72 -30.30
N ASN A 229 -17.87 13.53 -30.24
CA ASN A 229 -16.52 13.37 -29.72
C ASN A 229 -15.46 13.76 -30.77
N PRO A 230 -14.74 14.90 -30.59
CA PRO A 230 -13.71 15.32 -31.55
C PRO A 230 -12.56 14.32 -31.65
N GLY A 231 -12.34 13.44 -30.63
CA GLY A 231 -11.34 12.39 -30.67
C GLY A 231 -11.62 11.28 -31.68
N CYS A 232 -12.87 11.17 -32.19
CA CYS A 232 -13.25 10.18 -33.20
C CYS A 232 -12.90 10.67 -34.63
N SER A 233 -12.76 11.96 -34.84
CA SER A 233 -12.44 12.59 -36.13
C SER A 233 -10.94 12.73 -36.42
N VAL A 234 -10.08 12.37 -35.45
CA VAL A 234 -8.61 12.43 -35.61
C VAL A 234 -8.12 11.16 -36.32
N ASP A 235 -7.19 11.33 -37.28
CA ASP A 235 -6.57 10.23 -38.01
C ASP A 235 -6.06 9.12 -37.08
N GLY A 236 -6.54 7.89 -37.31
CA GLY A 236 -6.30 6.75 -36.43
C GLY A 236 -7.30 6.59 -35.27
N GLY A 237 -8.28 7.48 -35.15
CA GLY A 237 -9.37 7.45 -34.21
C GLY A 237 -10.45 6.44 -34.61
N SER A 238 -10.30 5.17 -34.23
CA SER A 238 -11.37 4.20 -34.40
C SER A 238 -12.17 4.13 -33.10
N CYS A 239 -13.25 4.89 -33.02
CA CYS A 239 -14.19 4.86 -31.89
C CYS A 239 -15.04 3.58 -31.95
N SER A 240 -14.84 2.70 -31.00
CA SER A 240 -15.60 1.45 -30.86
C SER A 240 -15.78 1.13 -29.38
N LYS A 241 -17.01 0.78 -28.98
CA LYS A 241 -17.31 0.34 -27.62
C LYS A 241 -16.40 -0.81 -27.17
N SER A 242 -16.13 -1.77 -28.06
CA SER A 242 -15.26 -2.90 -27.73
C SER A 242 -13.81 -2.49 -27.48
N LYS A 243 -13.28 -1.56 -28.27
CA LYS A 243 -11.93 -1.02 -28.05
C LYS A 243 -11.84 -0.21 -26.76
N LEU A 244 -12.84 0.65 -26.50
CA LEU A 244 -12.91 1.41 -25.24
C LEU A 244 -12.88 0.48 -24.03
N ILE A 245 -13.75 -0.52 -24.00
CA ILE A 245 -13.84 -1.48 -22.89
C ILE A 245 -12.52 -2.24 -22.73
N GLY A 246 -11.95 -2.76 -23.84
CA GLY A 246 -10.71 -3.53 -23.77
C GLY A 246 -9.53 -2.70 -23.26
N VAL A 247 -9.37 -1.47 -23.73
CA VAL A 247 -8.29 -0.57 -23.28
C VAL A 247 -8.52 -0.15 -21.83
N LEU A 248 -9.76 0.16 -21.42
CA LEU A 248 -10.07 0.50 -20.03
C LEU A 248 -9.78 -0.67 -19.06
N VAL A 249 -10.20 -1.87 -19.40
CA VAL A 249 -9.89 -3.06 -18.59
C VAL A 249 -8.38 -3.23 -18.42
N PHE A 250 -7.61 -3.07 -19.50
CA PHE A 250 -6.15 -3.12 -19.42
C PHE A 250 -5.58 -1.99 -18.56
N VAL A 251 -6.07 -0.75 -18.73
CA VAL A 251 -5.60 0.42 -17.94
C VAL A 251 -5.90 0.24 -16.45
N PHE A 252 -7.10 -0.23 -16.10
CA PHE A 252 -7.45 -0.50 -14.70
C PHE A 252 -6.60 -1.64 -14.11
N PHE A 253 -6.43 -2.74 -14.85
CA PHE A 253 -5.55 -3.83 -14.42
C PHE A 253 -4.13 -3.35 -14.18
N ALA A 254 -3.54 -2.64 -15.16
CA ALA A 254 -2.19 -2.11 -15.06
C ALA A 254 -2.06 -1.09 -13.91
N GLY A 255 -3.06 -0.22 -13.74
CA GLY A 255 -3.11 0.76 -12.66
C GLY A 255 -3.12 0.11 -11.28
N TYR A 256 -3.98 -0.87 -11.05
CA TYR A 256 -4.01 -1.61 -9.79
C TYR A 256 -2.70 -2.38 -9.57
N TYR A 257 -2.19 -3.06 -10.58
CA TYR A 257 -0.98 -3.85 -10.48
C TYR A 257 0.24 -2.99 -10.15
N ILE A 258 0.44 -1.88 -10.84
CA ILE A 258 1.56 -0.95 -10.57
C ILE A 258 1.40 -0.34 -9.16
N SER A 259 0.20 0.08 -8.77
CA SER A 259 -0.08 0.62 -7.43
C SER A 259 0.25 -0.38 -6.32
N GLU A 260 -0.16 -1.64 -6.46
CA GLU A 260 0.11 -2.68 -5.47
C GLU A 260 1.61 -3.03 -5.40
N VAL A 261 2.31 -3.08 -6.53
CA VAL A 261 3.77 -3.29 -6.54
C VAL A 261 4.49 -2.15 -5.83
N LEU A 262 4.16 -0.87 -6.12
CA LEU A 262 4.74 0.29 -5.45
C LEU A 262 4.51 0.25 -3.94
N LYS A 263 3.28 -0.01 -3.50
CA LYS A 263 2.90 -0.15 -2.10
C LYS A 263 3.68 -1.28 -1.40
N ASN A 264 3.78 -2.44 -2.03
CA ASN A 264 4.45 -3.59 -1.46
C ASN A 264 5.97 -3.42 -1.40
N ILE A 265 6.61 -2.72 -2.35
CA ILE A 265 8.03 -2.35 -2.25
C ILE A 265 8.30 -1.53 -0.99
N ILE A 266 7.46 -0.52 -0.73
CA ILE A 266 7.58 0.34 0.46
C ILE A 266 7.37 -0.50 1.72
N HIS A 267 6.35 -1.34 1.73
CA HIS A 267 6.01 -2.21 2.85
C HIS A 267 7.15 -3.17 3.21
N VAL A 268 7.70 -3.88 2.22
CA VAL A 268 8.84 -4.79 2.40
C VAL A 268 10.10 -4.04 2.85
N THR A 269 10.32 -2.83 2.35
CA THR A 269 11.44 -1.98 2.78
C THR A 269 11.32 -1.62 4.25
N ILE A 270 10.15 -1.17 4.69
CA ILE A 270 9.89 -0.82 6.08
C ILE A 270 10.01 -2.07 6.97
N ALA A 271 9.38 -3.18 6.59
CA ALA A 271 9.48 -4.44 7.31
C ALA A 271 10.94 -4.90 7.47
N GLY A 272 11.78 -4.70 6.44
CA GLY A 272 13.21 -4.99 6.49
C GLY A 272 13.98 -4.13 7.49
N VAL A 273 13.59 -2.87 7.72
CA VAL A 273 14.17 -2.02 8.77
C VAL A 273 13.79 -2.53 10.16
N TYR A 274 12.50 -2.87 10.37
CA TYR A 274 12.03 -3.44 11.64
C TYR A 274 12.68 -4.80 11.93
N GLY A 275 12.83 -5.65 10.90
CA GLY A 275 13.56 -6.91 11.04
C GLY A 275 15.04 -6.68 11.42
N THR A 276 15.69 -5.71 10.80
CA THR A 276 17.08 -5.33 11.17
C THR A 276 17.15 -4.88 12.62
N TRP A 277 16.23 -4.05 13.08
CA TRP A 277 16.15 -3.64 14.49
C TRP A 277 15.94 -4.84 15.41
N TYR A 278 15.00 -5.72 15.09
CA TYR A 278 14.65 -6.84 15.94
C TYR A 278 15.81 -7.80 16.16
N TYR A 279 16.58 -8.11 15.11
CA TYR A 279 17.66 -9.08 15.17
C TYR A 279 19.02 -8.47 15.54
N LEU A 280 19.31 -7.22 15.18
CA LEU A 280 20.64 -6.65 15.28
C LEU A 280 20.81 -5.54 16.33
N ALA A 281 19.70 -5.00 16.89
CA ALA A 281 19.79 -3.86 17.82
C ALA A 281 20.63 -4.11 19.08
N ASN A 282 20.79 -5.37 19.50
CA ASN A 282 21.57 -5.75 20.68
C ASN A 282 22.55 -6.90 20.34
N SER A 283 22.91 -7.09 19.08
CA SER A 283 23.86 -8.12 18.67
C SER A 283 25.29 -7.57 18.68
N ASP A 284 26.28 -8.45 18.88
CA ASP A 284 27.71 -8.11 18.82
C ASP A 284 28.15 -7.62 17.43
N GLN A 285 27.38 -7.95 16.38
CA GLN A 285 27.64 -7.49 15.02
C GLN A 285 27.28 -6.03 14.78
N GLY A 286 26.45 -5.44 15.66
CA GLY A 286 26.02 -4.05 15.56
C GLY A 286 24.99 -3.79 14.45
N GLU A 287 24.42 -2.59 14.48
CA GLU A 287 23.43 -2.15 13.50
C GLU A 287 24.09 -1.59 12.22
N PRO A 288 23.56 -1.91 11.02
CA PRO A 288 24.05 -1.31 9.79
C PRO A 288 23.79 0.20 9.76
N LYS A 289 24.71 0.97 9.18
CA LYS A 289 24.61 2.45 9.09
C LYS A 289 23.37 2.95 8.35
N HIS A 290 22.91 2.20 7.34
CA HIS A 290 21.77 2.57 6.48
C HIS A 290 20.80 1.40 6.29
N PRO A 291 20.00 1.04 7.32
CA PRO A 291 19.14 -0.14 7.26
C PRO A 291 18.04 -0.03 6.20
N ALA A 292 17.47 1.17 5.99
CA ALA A 292 16.43 1.38 4.98
C ALA A 292 16.96 1.20 3.55
N LEU A 293 18.16 1.71 3.24
CA LEU A 293 18.75 1.54 1.91
C LEU A 293 19.08 0.07 1.63
N GLY A 294 19.60 -0.64 2.63
CA GLY A 294 19.85 -2.08 2.53
C GLY A 294 18.58 -2.89 2.32
N ALA A 295 17.50 -2.56 3.05
CA ALA A 295 16.21 -3.19 2.89
C ALA A 295 15.59 -2.89 1.52
N PHE A 296 15.64 -1.63 1.06
CA PHE A 296 15.17 -1.22 -0.27
C PHE A 296 15.94 -1.95 -1.39
N LYS A 297 17.25 -2.04 -1.29
CA LYS A 297 18.05 -2.78 -2.26
C LYS A 297 17.63 -4.25 -2.32
N ARG A 298 17.39 -4.91 -1.18
CA ARG A 298 16.91 -6.29 -1.14
C ARG A 298 15.51 -6.43 -1.75
N ALA A 299 14.59 -5.49 -1.45
CA ALA A 299 13.25 -5.47 -2.03
C ALA A 299 13.28 -5.35 -3.56
N MET A 300 14.15 -4.49 -4.11
CA MET A 300 14.27 -4.24 -5.55
C MET A 300 15.10 -5.28 -6.32
N THR A 301 15.83 -6.14 -5.62
CA THR A 301 16.66 -7.17 -6.28
C THR A 301 16.14 -8.57 -6.01
N TYR A 302 16.37 -9.10 -4.81
CA TYR A 302 16.09 -10.50 -4.48
C TYR A 302 14.59 -10.78 -4.32
N CYS A 303 13.84 -9.84 -3.74
CA CYS A 303 12.41 -10.01 -3.42
C CYS A 303 11.49 -9.44 -4.51
N PHE A 304 12.02 -8.77 -5.54
CA PHE A 304 11.20 -8.03 -6.50
C PHE A 304 10.22 -8.94 -7.27
N GLY A 305 10.66 -10.10 -7.73
CA GLY A 305 9.80 -11.05 -8.42
C GLY A 305 8.65 -11.55 -7.55
N SER A 306 8.93 -11.89 -6.29
CA SER A 306 7.91 -12.34 -5.34
C SER A 306 6.93 -11.21 -4.96
N ILE A 307 7.41 -9.96 -4.88
CA ILE A 307 6.54 -8.77 -4.71
C ILE A 307 5.60 -8.64 -5.91
N CYS A 308 6.13 -8.77 -7.13
CA CYS A 308 5.33 -8.71 -8.35
C CYS A 308 4.28 -9.83 -8.39
N PHE A 309 4.65 -11.05 -8.01
CA PHE A 309 3.73 -12.19 -7.94
C PHE A 309 2.57 -11.94 -6.96
N GLY A 310 2.86 -11.57 -5.71
CA GLY A 310 1.84 -11.27 -4.72
C GLY A 310 0.93 -10.12 -5.14
N SER A 311 1.50 -9.06 -5.69
CA SER A 311 0.75 -7.89 -6.19
C SER A 311 -0.15 -8.24 -7.38
N LEU A 312 0.26 -9.17 -8.24
CA LEU A 312 -0.54 -9.64 -9.37
C LEU A 312 -1.85 -10.28 -8.90
N ILE A 313 -1.76 -11.18 -7.91
CA ILE A 313 -2.93 -11.87 -7.35
C ILE A 313 -3.92 -10.85 -6.77
N VAL A 314 -3.43 -9.90 -5.97
CA VAL A 314 -4.27 -8.85 -5.36
C VAL A 314 -4.94 -8.00 -6.44
N SER A 315 -4.21 -7.62 -7.49
CA SER A 315 -4.74 -6.77 -8.57
C SER A 315 -5.82 -7.48 -9.39
N ILE A 316 -5.69 -8.79 -9.63
CA ILE A 316 -6.73 -9.58 -10.28
C ILE A 316 -8.00 -9.61 -9.43
N ILE A 317 -7.88 -9.82 -8.10
CA ILE A 317 -9.02 -9.83 -7.19
C ILE A 317 -9.70 -8.46 -7.14
N GLN A 318 -8.93 -7.37 -7.20
CA GLN A 318 -9.48 -6.00 -7.22
C GLN A 318 -10.20 -5.65 -8.52
N LEU A 319 -9.87 -6.32 -9.62
CA LEU A 319 -10.50 -6.07 -10.92
C LEU A 319 -11.84 -6.81 -11.07
N ILE A 320 -12.02 -7.93 -10.39
CA ILE A 320 -13.24 -8.75 -10.39
C ILE A 320 -14.31 -8.16 -9.47
#